data_07b84ac33042a794f3db189aa3cfe91d
#
_entry.id   07b84ac33042a794f3db189aa3cfe91d
#
_cell.length_a   1.000
_cell.length_b   1.000
_cell.length_c   1.000
_cell.angle_alpha   90.00
_cell.angle_beta   90.00
_cell.angle_gamma   90.00
#
_symmetry.space_group_name_H-M   'P 1'
#
loop_
_entity.id
_entity.type
_entity.pdbx_description
1 polymer ?
#
loop_
_entity_poly.entity_id
_entity_poly.type
_entity_poly.pdbx_seq_one_letter_code
_entity_poly.pdbx_strand_id
1 'polypeptide(L)'
;EIKISYNPLTREFAVWSQAYEKDTEWISRISDVFLAKEDNSISSLRRYFIKEANEGRSKKGFPLLTDEEEDRIEDSINALLNLSDYSLPTLEISYNADEEDVADIFVRVNSGGQSLTENNFIQTLISVYENETSDKINAFAAASRVPAANTSYNTLLAILLI
;
A
#
# COMPACT_ATOMS: atom_id res chain seq x y z
N GLU A 1 8.06 -9.33 0.80
CA GLU A 1 7.10 -8.61 1.65
C GLU A 1 7.52 -7.14 1.74
N ILE A 2 6.59 -6.22 1.45
CA ILE A 2 6.85 -4.78 1.57
C ILE A 2 6.63 -4.40 3.03
N LYS A 3 7.65 -3.80 3.66
CA LYS A 3 7.57 -3.25 5.01
C LYS A 3 7.37 -1.74 4.91
N ILE A 4 6.51 -1.18 5.75
CA ILE A 4 6.20 0.25 5.80
C ILE A 4 6.66 0.81 7.13
N SER A 5 7.39 1.92 7.08
CA SER A 5 7.77 2.75 8.22
C SER A 5 6.81 3.93 8.37
N TYR A 6 6.66 4.44 9.57
CA TYR A 6 5.74 5.54 9.88
C TYR A 6 6.36 6.53 10.87
N ASN A 7 6.29 7.80 10.55
CA ASN A 7 6.63 8.87 11.49
C ASN A 7 5.34 9.42 12.11
N PRO A 8 5.07 9.18 13.40
CA PRO A 8 3.81 9.62 14.02
C PRO A 8 3.73 11.12 14.27
N LEU A 9 4.87 11.85 14.33
CA LEU A 9 4.90 13.29 14.52
C LEU A 9 4.52 14.05 13.23
N THR A 10 5.03 13.60 12.08
CA THR A 10 4.74 14.20 10.75
C THR A 10 3.58 13.51 10.03
N ARG A 11 3.16 12.32 10.50
CA ARG A 11 2.15 11.44 9.86
C ARG A 11 2.55 10.93 8.48
N GLU A 12 3.85 10.80 8.24
CA GLU A 12 4.40 10.33 6.97
C GLU A 12 4.61 8.83 6.96
N PHE A 13 4.30 8.22 5.83
CA PHE A 13 4.61 6.82 5.54
C PHE A 13 5.77 6.73 4.55
N ALA A 14 6.61 5.74 4.73
CA ALA A 14 7.70 5.44 3.81
C ALA A 14 7.89 3.92 3.68
N VAL A 15 8.43 3.49 2.54
CA VAL A 15 8.91 2.12 2.41
C VAL A 15 10.11 1.96 3.35
N TRP A 16 10.11 0.87 4.13
CA TRP A 16 11.17 0.60 5.09
C TRP A 16 12.57 0.70 4.47
N SER A 17 13.46 1.29 5.22
CA SER A 17 14.89 1.32 4.91
C SER A 17 15.69 1.28 6.20
N GLN A 18 16.97 0.92 6.11
CA GLN A 18 17.87 0.91 7.26
C GLN A 18 18.04 2.31 7.89
N ALA A 19 17.80 3.39 7.14
CA ALA A 19 17.80 4.76 7.65
C ALA A 19 16.65 4.96 8.64
N TYR A 20 15.43 4.55 8.28
CA TYR A 20 14.26 4.64 9.15
C TYR A 20 14.31 3.68 10.35
N GLU A 21 15.01 2.55 10.23
CA GLU A 21 15.23 1.65 11.37
C GLU A 21 16.13 2.27 12.44
N LYS A 22 17.07 3.14 12.05
CA LYS A 22 18.00 3.82 12.95
C LYS A 22 17.49 5.18 13.42
N ASP A 23 16.46 5.71 12.81
CA ASP A 23 15.89 7.01 13.19
C ASP A 23 14.82 6.82 14.26
N THR A 24 15.12 7.37 15.45
CA THR A 24 14.27 7.23 16.63
C THR A 24 12.94 8.00 16.55
N GLU A 25 12.74 8.83 15.52
CA GLU A 25 11.47 9.51 15.26
C GLU A 25 10.55 8.69 14.32
N TRP A 26 11.02 7.52 13.85
CA TRP A 26 10.26 6.62 12.99
C TRP A 26 9.94 5.30 13.68
N ILE A 27 8.71 4.87 13.58
CA ILE A 27 8.32 3.49 13.82
C ILE A 27 8.78 2.70 12.59
N SER A 28 9.79 1.85 12.79
CA SER A 28 10.44 1.13 11.70
C SER A 28 9.47 0.28 10.88
N ARG A 29 8.50 -0.36 11.55
CA ARG A 29 7.48 -1.21 10.91
C ARG A 29 6.13 -0.97 11.54
N ILE A 30 5.15 -0.56 10.73
CA ILE A 30 3.78 -0.36 11.22
C ILE A 30 3.16 -1.65 11.78
N SER A 31 3.58 -2.82 11.31
CA SER A 31 3.14 -4.12 11.84
C SER A 31 3.37 -4.26 13.33
N ASP A 32 4.42 -3.65 13.87
CA ASP A 32 4.74 -3.73 15.30
C ASP A 32 3.70 -3.01 16.16
N VAL A 33 3.04 -1.96 15.61
CA VAL A 33 1.94 -1.25 16.26
C VAL A 33 0.69 -2.14 16.35
N PHE A 34 0.37 -2.87 15.27
CA PHE A 34 -0.78 -3.76 15.25
C PHE A 34 -0.56 -4.98 16.14
N LEU A 35 0.65 -5.55 16.17
CA LEU A 35 0.99 -6.61 17.11
C LEU A 35 0.87 -6.13 18.57
N ALA A 36 1.32 -4.91 18.87
CA ALA A 36 1.14 -4.33 20.20
C ALA A 36 -0.34 -4.12 20.59
N LYS A 37 -1.23 -3.89 19.61
CA LYS A 37 -2.69 -3.87 19.84
C LYS A 37 -3.20 -5.26 20.26
N GLU A 38 -2.81 -6.30 19.55
CA GLU A 38 -3.19 -7.68 19.84
C GLU A 38 -2.72 -8.14 21.23
N ASP A 39 -1.47 -7.76 21.60
CA ASP A 39 -0.86 -8.10 22.89
C ASP A 39 -1.26 -7.16 24.03
N ASN A 40 -2.16 -6.19 23.81
CA ASN A 40 -2.53 -5.15 24.79
C ASN A 40 -1.33 -4.35 25.33
N SER A 41 -0.26 -4.19 24.55
CA SER A 41 0.98 -3.51 24.96
C SER A 41 1.17 -2.12 24.35
N ILE A 42 0.13 -1.53 23.74
CA ILE A 42 0.19 -0.20 23.06
C ILE A 42 0.72 0.90 23.97
N SER A 43 0.29 0.96 25.24
CA SER A 43 0.79 1.97 26.19
C SER A 43 2.29 1.84 26.46
N SER A 44 2.82 0.62 26.41
CA SER A 44 4.26 0.37 26.57
C SER A 44 5.01 0.76 25.28
N LEU A 45 4.46 0.45 24.11
CA LEU A 45 5.01 0.86 22.82
C LEU A 45 5.12 2.38 22.72
N ARG A 46 4.06 3.13 23.09
CA ARG A 46 4.05 4.59 23.06
C ARG A 46 5.10 5.18 23.96
N ARG A 47 5.16 4.74 25.22
CA ARG A 47 6.18 5.21 26.18
C ARG A 47 7.59 4.92 25.71
N TYR A 48 7.80 3.73 25.15
CA TYR A 48 9.09 3.35 24.59
C TYR A 48 9.46 4.27 23.42
N PHE A 49 8.53 4.49 22.49
CA PHE A 49 8.75 5.35 21.32
C PHE A 49 9.11 6.80 21.75
N ILE A 50 8.31 7.42 22.64
CA ILE A 50 8.57 8.77 23.14
C ILE A 50 9.93 8.87 23.82
N LYS A 51 10.29 7.87 24.62
CA LYS A 51 11.59 7.81 25.27
C LYS A 51 12.74 7.75 24.25
N GLU A 52 12.67 6.85 23.30
CA GLU A 52 13.70 6.70 22.25
C GLU A 52 13.82 7.98 21.38
N ALA A 53 12.70 8.60 21.03
CA ALA A 53 12.67 9.84 20.28
C ALA A 53 13.37 10.97 21.06
N ASN A 54 13.06 11.13 22.35
CA ASN A 54 13.70 12.11 23.21
C ASN A 54 15.20 11.86 23.42
N GLU A 55 15.61 10.60 23.57
CA GLU A 55 17.04 10.24 23.63
C GLU A 55 17.77 10.54 22.33
N GLY A 56 17.12 10.26 21.18
CA GLY A 56 17.67 10.57 19.86
C GLY A 56 17.83 12.05 19.62
N ARG A 57 16.82 12.86 19.97
CA ARG A 57 16.85 14.33 19.91
C ARG A 57 17.96 14.89 20.80
N SER A 58 18.07 14.41 22.02
CA SER A 58 19.12 14.85 22.96
C SER A 58 20.52 14.59 22.41
N LYS A 59 20.75 13.39 21.82
CA LYS A 59 22.05 13.05 21.21
C LYS A 59 22.39 13.94 20.01
N LYS A 60 21.38 14.42 19.29
CA LYS A 60 21.53 15.33 18.14
C LYS A 60 21.57 16.82 18.56
N GLY A 61 21.37 17.14 19.84
CA GLY A 61 21.32 18.52 20.36
C GLY A 61 20.02 19.25 20.07
N PHE A 62 18.94 18.52 19.75
CA PHE A 62 17.59 19.07 19.56
C PHE A 62 16.84 19.14 20.91
N PRO A 63 15.85 20.05 21.03
CA PRO A 63 14.97 20.08 22.18
C PRO A 63 14.18 18.77 22.31
N LEU A 64 13.83 18.40 23.53
CA LEU A 64 12.94 17.28 23.79
C LEU A 64 11.55 17.54 23.16
N LEU A 65 10.77 16.48 23.00
CA LEU A 65 9.37 16.59 22.60
C LEU A 65 8.61 17.46 23.61
N THR A 66 7.75 18.34 23.09
CA THR A 66 6.79 19.08 23.91
C THR A 66 5.57 18.22 24.23
N ASP A 67 4.78 18.61 25.23
CA ASP A 67 3.54 17.90 25.57
C ASP A 67 2.59 17.81 24.35
N GLU A 68 2.50 18.88 23.53
CA GLU A 68 1.68 18.88 22.32
C GLU A 68 2.23 17.95 21.22
N GLU A 69 3.56 17.77 21.16
CA GLU A 69 4.17 16.80 20.23
C GLU A 69 3.93 15.36 20.71
N GLU A 70 3.98 15.10 22.01
CA GLU A 70 3.67 13.79 22.59
C GLU A 70 2.20 13.42 22.38
N ASP A 71 1.26 14.36 22.62
CA ASP A 71 -0.18 14.18 22.33
C ASP A 71 -0.41 13.88 20.85
N ARG A 72 0.28 14.60 19.94
CA ARG A 72 0.18 14.34 18.48
C ARG A 72 0.67 12.96 18.11
N ILE A 73 1.74 12.48 18.73
CA ILE A 73 2.26 11.12 18.52
C ILE A 73 1.22 10.11 18.98
N GLU A 74 0.60 10.32 20.14
CA GLU A 74 -0.43 9.43 20.65
C GLU A 74 -1.66 9.37 19.73
N ASP A 75 -2.15 10.54 19.31
CA ASP A 75 -3.26 10.64 18.37
C ASP A 75 -2.95 9.95 17.03
N SER A 76 -1.73 10.10 16.53
CA SER A 76 -1.28 9.50 15.28
C SER A 76 -1.20 7.99 15.36
N ILE A 77 -0.73 7.43 16.47
CA ILE A 77 -0.72 5.98 16.72
C ILE A 77 -2.16 5.46 16.84
N ASN A 78 -3.05 6.20 17.53
CA ASN A 78 -4.47 5.85 17.63
C ASN A 78 -5.14 5.84 16.25
N ALA A 79 -4.89 6.86 15.43
CA ALA A 79 -5.41 6.94 14.06
C ALA A 79 -4.92 5.77 13.20
N LEU A 80 -3.64 5.39 13.33
CA LEU A 80 -3.09 4.22 12.64
C LEU A 80 -3.80 2.93 13.08
N LEU A 81 -4.04 2.74 14.38
CA LEU A 81 -4.74 1.57 14.91
C LEU A 81 -6.19 1.48 14.43
N ASN A 82 -6.86 2.63 14.28
CA ASN A 82 -8.24 2.69 13.78
C ASN A 82 -8.36 2.24 12.31
N LEU A 83 -7.26 2.19 11.56
CA LEU A 83 -7.29 1.64 10.19
C LEU A 83 -7.66 0.15 10.17
N SER A 84 -7.35 -0.60 11.22
CA SER A 84 -7.76 -2.01 11.32
C SER A 84 -9.28 -2.20 11.48
N ASP A 85 -9.96 -1.18 11.95
CA ASP A 85 -11.40 -1.19 12.19
C ASP A 85 -12.19 -0.60 10.98
N TYR A 86 -11.45 -0.19 9.92
CA TYR A 86 -12.06 0.34 8.70
C TYR A 86 -12.74 -0.78 7.91
N SER A 87 -14.05 -0.67 7.74
CA SER A 87 -14.83 -1.62 6.95
C SER A 87 -14.65 -1.35 5.46
N LEU A 88 -14.07 -2.32 4.76
CA LEU A 88 -14.05 -2.31 3.30
C LEU A 88 -15.30 -2.99 2.78
N PRO A 89 -16.18 -2.30 2.04
CA PRO A 89 -17.32 -2.94 1.40
C PRO A 89 -16.79 -3.91 0.33
N THR A 90 -17.21 -5.16 0.41
CA THR A 90 -16.85 -6.19 -0.57
C THR A 90 -18.09 -6.64 -1.33
N LEU A 91 -17.97 -6.76 -2.64
CA LEU A 91 -18.96 -7.39 -3.51
C LEU A 91 -18.43 -8.77 -3.90
N GLU A 92 -19.08 -9.82 -3.42
CA GLU A 92 -18.74 -11.18 -3.80
C GLU A 92 -19.58 -11.59 -5.01
N ILE A 93 -18.90 -11.95 -6.09
CA ILE A 93 -19.54 -12.43 -7.32
C ILE A 93 -19.61 -13.96 -7.24
N SER A 94 -20.78 -14.51 -7.59
CA SER A 94 -20.98 -15.96 -7.60
C SER A 94 -20.00 -16.64 -8.55
N TYR A 95 -19.44 -17.79 -8.13
CA TYR A 95 -18.58 -18.62 -8.96
C TYR A 95 -19.29 -19.17 -10.21
N ASN A 96 -20.64 -19.11 -10.25
CA ASN A 96 -21.45 -19.51 -11.40
C ASN A 96 -21.75 -18.34 -12.36
N ALA A 97 -21.31 -17.10 -12.04
CA ALA A 97 -21.48 -15.97 -12.93
C ALA A 97 -20.69 -16.24 -14.23
N ASP A 98 -21.27 -15.89 -15.37
CA ASP A 98 -20.52 -15.98 -16.60
C ASP A 98 -19.47 -14.87 -16.75
N GLU A 99 -18.57 -15.03 -17.68
CA GLU A 99 -17.42 -14.13 -17.87
C GLU A 99 -17.86 -12.72 -18.28
N GLU A 100 -18.96 -12.59 -19.02
CA GLU A 100 -19.51 -11.32 -19.49
C GLU A 100 -20.13 -10.57 -18.32
N ASP A 101 -20.88 -11.23 -17.44
CA ASP A 101 -21.43 -10.64 -16.22
C ASP A 101 -20.32 -10.15 -15.27
N VAL A 102 -19.26 -10.94 -15.09
CA VAL A 102 -18.11 -10.56 -14.26
C VAL A 102 -17.43 -9.30 -14.81
N ALA A 103 -17.22 -9.27 -16.14
CA ALA A 103 -16.60 -8.13 -16.81
C ALA A 103 -17.46 -6.85 -16.67
N ASP A 104 -18.78 -6.94 -16.83
CA ASP A 104 -19.70 -5.82 -16.70
C ASP A 104 -19.74 -5.28 -15.27
N ILE A 105 -19.83 -6.16 -14.26
CA ILE A 105 -19.78 -5.77 -12.85
C ILE A 105 -18.44 -5.07 -12.55
N PHE A 106 -17.32 -5.58 -13.02
CA PHE A 106 -16.01 -5.01 -12.81
C PHE A 106 -15.91 -3.59 -13.40
N VAL A 107 -16.40 -3.36 -14.62
CA VAL A 107 -16.45 -2.04 -15.24
C VAL A 107 -17.33 -1.08 -14.44
N ARG A 108 -18.52 -1.52 -13.99
CA ARG A 108 -19.45 -0.67 -13.22
C ARG A 108 -18.89 -0.27 -11.86
N VAL A 109 -18.29 -1.21 -11.13
CA VAL A 109 -17.68 -0.92 -9.81
C VAL A 109 -16.54 0.08 -9.95
N ASN A 110 -15.71 -0.05 -10.99
CA ASN A 110 -14.58 0.84 -11.23
C ASN A 110 -14.98 2.20 -11.83
N SER A 111 -16.17 2.32 -12.45
CA SER A 111 -16.63 3.58 -13.03
C SER A 111 -16.94 4.68 -12.00
N GLY A 112 -17.18 4.30 -10.73
CA GLY A 112 -17.40 5.21 -9.60
C GLY A 112 -16.12 5.71 -8.92
N GLY A 113 -14.93 5.22 -9.29
CA GLY A 113 -13.63 5.55 -8.73
C GLY A 113 -12.65 6.10 -9.76
N GLN A 114 -11.37 5.83 -9.56
CA GLN A 114 -10.36 6.06 -10.58
C GLN A 114 -10.60 5.02 -11.70
N SER A 115 -11.14 5.46 -12.84
CA SER A 115 -11.49 4.56 -13.92
C SER A 115 -10.25 3.82 -14.41
N LEU A 116 -10.33 2.51 -14.37
CA LEU A 116 -9.38 1.67 -15.10
C LEU A 116 -9.50 2.01 -16.58
N THR A 117 -8.39 2.21 -17.23
CA THR A 117 -8.40 2.36 -18.68
C THR A 117 -8.81 1.02 -19.29
N GLU A 118 -9.46 1.07 -20.45
CA GLU A 118 -9.82 -0.12 -21.22
C GLU A 118 -8.62 -1.07 -21.38
N ASN A 119 -7.42 -0.53 -21.59
CA ASN A 119 -6.18 -1.30 -21.65
C ASN A 119 -5.87 -2.06 -20.35
N ASN A 120 -6.03 -1.45 -19.19
CA ASN A 120 -5.78 -2.11 -17.90
C ASN A 120 -6.78 -3.23 -17.65
N PHE A 121 -8.04 -3.02 -18.05
CA PHE A 121 -9.09 -4.04 -17.95
C PHE A 121 -8.76 -5.25 -18.83
N ILE A 122 -8.43 -5.03 -20.11
CA ILE A 122 -8.07 -6.09 -21.04
C ILE A 122 -6.81 -6.84 -20.58
N GLN A 123 -5.79 -6.15 -20.09
CA GLN A 123 -4.59 -6.78 -19.53
C GLN A 123 -4.92 -7.68 -18.34
N THR A 124 -5.83 -7.25 -17.48
CA THR A 124 -6.28 -8.05 -16.33
C THR A 124 -6.99 -9.32 -16.81
N LEU A 125 -7.91 -9.21 -17.78
CA LEU A 125 -8.58 -10.37 -18.36
C LEU A 125 -7.58 -11.37 -19.00
N ILE A 126 -6.65 -10.88 -19.81
CA ILE A 126 -5.62 -11.72 -20.44
C ILE A 126 -4.77 -12.41 -19.36
N SER A 127 -4.41 -11.72 -18.28
CA SER A 127 -3.60 -12.33 -17.20
C SER A 127 -4.34 -13.43 -16.44
N VAL A 128 -5.67 -13.39 -16.41
CA VAL A 128 -6.51 -14.41 -15.75
C VAL A 128 -6.75 -15.61 -16.63
N TYR A 129 -7.02 -15.38 -17.92
CA TYR A 129 -7.46 -16.45 -18.85
C TYR A 129 -6.33 -17.01 -19.70
N GLU A 130 -5.27 -16.23 -19.96
CA GLU A 130 -4.14 -16.63 -20.81
C GLU A 130 -2.80 -16.13 -20.28
N ASN A 131 -2.28 -16.80 -19.25
CA ASN A 131 -1.02 -16.42 -18.63
C ASN A 131 0.15 -16.34 -19.63
N GLU A 132 0.22 -17.23 -20.60
CA GLU A 132 1.30 -17.25 -21.62
C GLU A 132 1.28 -15.97 -22.47
N THR A 133 0.10 -15.49 -22.85
CA THR A 133 -0.07 -14.24 -23.59
C THR A 133 0.30 -13.04 -22.74
N SER A 134 -0.08 -13.03 -21.46
CA SER A 134 0.31 -11.99 -20.50
C SER A 134 1.82 -11.92 -20.36
N ASP A 135 2.52 -13.04 -20.24
CA ASP A 135 3.98 -13.10 -20.13
C ASP A 135 4.67 -12.58 -21.40
N LYS A 136 4.17 -12.92 -22.58
CA LYS A 136 4.68 -12.39 -23.86
C LYS A 136 4.53 -10.87 -23.95
N ILE A 137 3.39 -10.32 -23.53
CA ILE A 137 3.13 -8.88 -23.51
C ILE A 137 4.10 -8.18 -22.56
N ASN A 138 4.27 -8.70 -21.36
CA ASN A 138 5.19 -8.14 -20.35
C ASN A 138 6.65 -8.20 -20.82
N ALA A 139 7.07 -9.31 -21.42
CA ALA A 139 8.40 -9.46 -21.99
C ALA A 139 8.67 -8.47 -23.13
N PHE A 140 7.68 -8.27 -24.03
CA PHE A 140 7.79 -7.26 -25.09
C PHE A 140 7.84 -5.83 -24.55
N ALA A 141 6.98 -5.49 -23.58
CA ALA A 141 6.98 -4.18 -22.94
C ALA A 141 8.33 -3.89 -22.27
N ALA A 142 8.90 -4.87 -21.58
CA ALA A 142 10.22 -4.75 -20.96
C ALA A 142 11.34 -4.55 -22.01
N ALA A 143 11.29 -5.27 -23.13
CA ALA A 143 12.28 -5.17 -24.20
C ALA A 143 12.20 -3.83 -24.95
N SER A 144 10.99 -3.31 -25.15
CA SER A 144 10.76 -2.04 -25.88
C SER A 144 10.86 -0.81 -24.98
N ARG A 145 11.06 -0.96 -23.67
CA ARG A 145 11.06 0.11 -22.65
C ARG A 145 9.78 0.95 -22.64
N VAL A 146 8.68 0.39 -23.10
CA VAL A 146 7.35 1.01 -23.07
C VAL A 146 6.54 0.34 -21.98
N PRO A 147 5.96 1.07 -21.01
CA PRO A 147 5.08 0.47 -20.02
C PRO A 147 3.91 -0.24 -20.70
N ALA A 148 3.61 -1.48 -20.31
CA ALA A 148 2.52 -2.27 -20.90
C ALA A 148 1.17 -1.53 -20.81
N ALA A 149 0.93 -0.77 -19.73
CA ALA A 149 -0.27 0.04 -19.54
C ALA A 149 -0.45 1.18 -20.57
N ASN A 150 0.63 1.60 -21.24
CA ASN A 150 0.62 2.67 -22.25
C ASN A 150 0.57 2.12 -23.71
N THR A 151 0.58 0.81 -23.86
CA THR A 151 0.53 0.19 -25.18
C THR A 151 -0.94 -0.08 -25.55
N SER A 152 -1.39 0.45 -26.70
CA SER A 152 -2.77 0.22 -27.14
C SER A 152 -3.00 -1.25 -27.41
N TYR A 153 -4.16 -1.77 -27.01
CA TYR A 153 -4.56 -3.17 -27.20
C TYR A 153 -4.45 -3.60 -28.68
N ASN A 154 -4.83 -2.71 -29.61
CA ASN A 154 -4.71 -2.96 -31.04
C ASN A 154 -3.25 -3.15 -31.48
N THR A 155 -2.30 -2.45 -30.85
CA THR A 155 -0.87 -2.63 -31.11
C THR A 155 -0.36 -3.96 -30.57
N LEU A 156 -0.85 -4.38 -29.39
CA LEU A 156 -0.50 -5.67 -28.78
C LEU A 156 -1.04 -6.84 -29.57
N LEU A 157 -2.29 -6.76 -30.04
CA LEU A 157 -2.88 -7.78 -30.92
C LEU A 157 -2.13 -7.91 -32.26
N ALA A 158 -1.73 -6.78 -32.86
CA ALA A 158 -0.96 -6.81 -34.13
C ALA A 158 0.42 -7.49 -33.96
N ILE A 159 1.02 -7.42 -32.75
CA ILE A 159 2.32 -8.06 -32.45
C ILE A 159 2.16 -9.55 -32.18
N LEU A 160 1.03 -9.99 -31.61
CA LEU A 160 0.76 -11.39 -31.30
C LEU A 160 0.30 -12.22 -32.50
N LEU A 161 -0.12 -11.56 -33.58
CA LEU A 161 -0.60 -12.20 -34.83
C LEU A 161 0.49 -12.36 -35.90
N ILE A 162 1.73 -11.96 -35.63
CA ILE A 162 2.93 -12.16 -36.44
C ILE A 162 3.73 -13.34 -35.88
#